data_f2f799be1975ec715446acb1c4b739c2
#
_entry.id   f2f799be1975ec715446acb1c4b739c2
#
_cell.length_a   1.000
_cell.length_b   1.000
_cell.length_c   1.000
_cell.angle_alpha   90.00
_cell.angle_beta   90.00
_cell.angle_gamma   90.00
#
_symmetry.space_group_name_H-M   'P 1'
#
loop_
_entity.id
_entity.type
_entity.pdbx_description
1 polymer ?
#
loop_
_entity_poly.entity_id
_entity_poly.type
_entity_poly.pdbx_seq_one_letter_code
_entity_poly.pdbx_strand_id
1 'polypeptide(L)'
;TVLAGIRHRSARPNAPAAYLAGLIMKKGVFTDMLNKKTVDDLKNLEGKRVLVRCDFNVPLKNGVISDETRIVAALPTIQKLIGKGAKVILCSHLGKVKNGPNEGESLAPVAKRLSEKLGKDVVFVSDYNVTGEAATKAVEAMGDGDVVLLQNTRFRGKEETKNGEEFSKELADLAEDYVCDAFGSSHRAHASVEGVTKFITAKGGTNAVGYLMQKEIDFLGNAV
;
A
#
# COMPACT_ATOMS: atom_id res chain seq x y z
N THR A 1 -50.59 33.59 1.06
CA THR A 1 -49.17 33.93 0.99
C THR A 1 -48.40 32.77 1.62
N VAL A 2 -47.84 31.92 0.76
CA VAL A 2 -47.12 30.69 1.13
C VAL A 2 -45.63 30.96 0.98
N LEU A 3 -44.88 30.85 2.08
CA LEU A 3 -43.43 30.73 2.08
C LEU A 3 -43.09 29.33 2.58
N ALA A 4 -42.80 28.42 1.63
CA ALA A 4 -42.32 27.08 1.90
C ALA A 4 -40.80 27.11 2.09
N GLY A 5 -40.35 26.61 3.23
CA GLY A 5 -38.96 26.58 3.64
C GLY A 5 -38.10 25.64 2.79
N ILE A 6 -37.01 26.17 2.30
CA ILE A 6 -35.91 25.39 1.72
C ILE A 6 -35.13 24.81 2.91
N ARG A 7 -35.29 23.51 3.14
CA ARG A 7 -34.42 22.78 4.06
C ARG A 7 -33.08 22.55 3.37
N HIS A 8 -32.04 23.25 3.78
CA HIS A 8 -30.66 22.88 3.52
C HIS A 8 -30.41 21.45 4.08
N ARG A 9 -30.29 20.47 3.21
CA ARG A 9 -29.67 19.21 3.59
C ARG A 9 -28.18 19.50 3.79
N SER A 10 -27.76 19.60 5.04
CA SER A 10 -26.35 19.55 5.40
C SER A 10 -25.77 18.25 4.86
N ALA A 11 -24.74 18.36 4.00
CA ALA A 11 -23.95 17.24 3.57
C ALA A 11 -23.41 16.53 4.82
N ARG A 12 -23.71 15.24 4.98
CA ARG A 12 -23.11 14.43 6.03
C ARG A 12 -21.60 14.42 5.79
N PRO A 13 -20.76 14.71 6.79
CA PRO A 13 -19.31 14.55 6.62
C PRO A 13 -19.02 13.10 6.25
N ASN A 14 -18.08 12.89 5.32
CA ASN A 14 -17.67 11.58 4.83
C ASN A 14 -17.43 10.62 6.00
N ALA A 15 -18.25 9.58 6.11
CA ALA A 15 -18.23 8.61 7.19
C ALA A 15 -16.85 7.96 7.48
N PRO A 16 -15.90 7.81 6.51
CA PRO A 16 -14.56 7.32 6.79
C PRO A 16 -13.73 8.23 7.70
N ALA A 17 -13.77 9.54 7.51
CA ALA A 17 -12.98 10.48 8.32
C ALA A 17 -13.44 10.56 9.77
N ALA A 18 -14.75 10.60 10.01
CA ALA A 18 -15.32 10.63 11.35
C ALA A 18 -15.10 9.31 12.12
N TYR A 19 -15.13 8.18 11.43
CA TYR A 19 -14.87 6.87 12.03
C TYR A 19 -13.39 6.70 12.40
N LEU A 20 -12.47 7.16 11.53
CA LEU A 20 -11.04 7.17 11.83
C LEU A 20 -10.69 8.14 12.97
N ALA A 21 -11.27 9.33 13.01
CA ALA A 21 -11.09 10.28 14.10
C ALA A 21 -11.48 9.66 15.45
N GLY A 22 -12.58 8.90 15.51
CA GLY A 22 -13.00 8.18 16.71
C GLY A 22 -12.06 7.04 17.13
N LEU A 23 -11.38 6.38 16.18
CA LEU A 23 -10.41 5.32 16.44
C LEU A 23 -9.04 5.88 16.87
N ILE A 24 -8.66 7.04 16.35
CA ILE A 24 -7.40 7.76 16.63
C ILE A 24 -7.45 8.46 17.99
N MET A 25 -8.65 8.84 18.47
CA MET A 25 -8.84 9.49 19.77
C MET A 25 -8.59 8.62 21.01
N LYS A 26 -8.20 7.37 20.89
CA LYS A 26 -7.52 6.65 21.97
C LYS A 26 -6.10 7.22 22.07
N LYS A 27 -5.90 8.10 23.04
CA LYS A 27 -4.67 8.93 23.26
C LYS A 27 -3.32 8.25 23.01
N GLY A 28 -3.21 6.93 23.16
CA GLY A 28 -1.96 6.18 22.92
C GLY A 28 -1.65 5.93 21.43
N VAL A 29 -2.66 5.71 20.60
CA VAL A 29 -2.47 5.37 19.17
C VAL A 29 -2.06 6.60 18.36
N PHE A 30 -2.57 7.77 18.70
CA PHE A 30 -2.25 9.02 17.99
C PHE A 30 -0.80 9.47 18.22
N THR A 31 -0.31 9.38 19.48
CA THR A 31 1.08 9.71 19.80
C THR A 31 2.07 8.76 19.11
N ASP A 32 1.71 7.47 19.01
CA ASP A 32 2.51 6.47 18.30
C ASP A 32 2.55 6.70 16.77
N MET A 33 1.48 7.24 16.19
CA MET A 33 1.43 7.59 14.76
C MET A 33 2.30 8.81 14.42
N LEU A 34 2.37 9.80 15.31
CA LEU A 34 3.18 11.01 15.10
C LEU A 34 4.69 10.77 15.17
N ASN A 35 5.13 9.71 15.85
CA ASN A 35 6.54 9.36 16.01
C ASN A 35 7.02 8.27 15.03
N LYS A 36 6.29 7.97 13.96
CA LYS A 36 6.69 6.94 13.00
C LYS A 36 7.80 7.44 12.09
N LYS A 37 8.74 6.54 11.80
CA LYS A 37 9.74 6.77 10.75
C LYS A 37 9.05 6.96 9.42
N THR A 38 9.55 7.90 8.64
CA THR A 38 9.11 8.17 7.26
C THR A 38 10.06 7.52 6.26
N VAL A 39 9.68 7.52 5.00
CA VAL A 39 10.56 7.06 3.92
C VAL A 39 11.90 7.84 3.88
N ASP A 40 11.93 9.07 4.38
CA ASP A 40 13.16 9.88 4.46
C ASP A 40 14.12 9.42 5.57
N ASP A 41 13.64 8.70 6.57
CA ASP A 41 14.45 8.14 7.66
C ASP A 41 15.15 6.84 7.30
N LEU A 42 14.79 6.23 6.15
CA LEU A 42 15.45 5.03 5.65
C LEU A 42 16.87 5.36 5.17
N LYS A 43 17.82 4.54 5.59
CA LYS A 43 19.26 4.74 5.31
C LYS A 43 19.84 3.58 4.49
N ASN A 44 20.91 3.91 3.76
CA ASN A 44 21.65 2.90 2.98
C ASN A 44 20.74 2.11 2.04
N LEU A 45 19.94 2.82 1.25
CA LEU A 45 18.91 2.23 0.39
C LEU A 45 19.48 1.63 -0.90
N GLU A 46 20.68 2.03 -1.34
CA GLU A 46 21.33 1.50 -2.53
C GLU A 46 21.48 -0.03 -2.42
N GLY A 47 20.94 -0.75 -3.40
CA GLY A 47 20.91 -2.20 -3.45
C GLY A 47 19.95 -2.88 -2.47
N LYS A 48 19.32 -2.17 -1.53
CA LYS A 48 18.34 -2.74 -0.60
C LYS A 48 17.01 -3.00 -1.25
N ARG A 49 16.43 -4.15 -0.92
CA ARG A 49 15.05 -4.49 -1.28
C ARG A 49 14.09 -3.85 -0.27
N VAL A 50 13.18 -3.05 -0.77
CA VAL A 50 12.17 -2.36 0.05
C VAL A 50 10.78 -2.79 -0.42
N LEU A 51 10.03 -3.42 0.46
CA LEU A 51 8.62 -3.75 0.21
C LEU A 51 7.75 -2.53 0.51
N VAL A 52 6.99 -2.08 -0.48
CA VAL A 52 6.10 -0.92 -0.36
C VAL A 52 4.65 -1.36 -0.49
N ARG A 53 3.86 -1.18 0.56
CA ARG A 53 2.42 -1.40 0.54
C ARG A 53 1.71 -0.16 0.01
N CYS A 54 1.24 -0.23 -1.22
CA CYS A 54 0.49 0.83 -1.90
C CYS A 54 -1.02 0.59 -1.85
N ASP A 55 -1.80 1.62 -2.13
CA ASP A 55 -3.24 1.49 -2.40
C ASP A 55 -3.51 1.64 -3.90
N PHE A 56 -3.45 0.53 -4.62
CA PHE A 56 -3.80 0.43 -6.03
C PHE A 56 -5.19 -0.15 -6.26
N ASN A 57 -6.07 -0.02 -5.28
CA ASN A 57 -7.48 -0.43 -5.42
C ASN A 57 -8.23 0.57 -6.30
N VAL A 58 -7.86 0.61 -7.57
CA VAL A 58 -8.42 1.50 -8.59
C VAL A 58 -9.67 0.91 -9.22
N PRO A 59 -10.63 1.73 -9.68
CA PRO A 59 -11.79 1.22 -10.40
C PRO A 59 -11.38 0.76 -11.81
N LEU A 60 -11.73 -0.49 -12.12
CA LEU A 60 -11.56 -1.08 -13.45
C LEU A 60 -12.92 -1.16 -14.16
N LYS A 61 -12.95 -0.73 -15.40
CA LYS A 61 -14.09 -0.90 -16.31
C LYS A 61 -13.61 -1.64 -17.57
N ASN A 62 -14.09 -2.86 -17.74
CA ASN A 62 -13.64 -3.74 -18.84
C ASN A 62 -12.10 -3.89 -18.92
N GLY A 63 -11.44 -4.07 -17.77
CA GLY A 63 -9.98 -4.20 -17.67
C GLY A 63 -9.20 -2.88 -17.84
N VAL A 64 -9.89 -1.74 -18.01
CA VAL A 64 -9.28 -0.42 -18.16
C VAL A 64 -9.44 0.37 -16.86
N ILE A 65 -8.36 1.02 -16.41
CA ILE A 65 -8.39 1.89 -15.26
C ILE A 65 -9.16 3.17 -15.61
N SER A 66 -10.25 3.44 -14.88
CA SER A 66 -11.09 4.63 -15.09
C SER A 66 -10.73 5.82 -14.20
N ASP A 67 -9.98 5.58 -13.12
CA ASP A 67 -9.44 6.61 -12.23
C ASP A 67 -8.05 6.17 -11.72
N GLU A 68 -7.03 6.96 -12.01
CA GLU A 68 -5.63 6.68 -11.67
C GLU A 68 -5.12 7.47 -10.46
N THR A 69 -5.99 8.20 -9.78
CA THR A 69 -5.61 9.09 -8.65
C THR A 69 -4.75 8.37 -7.60
N ARG A 70 -5.07 7.12 -7.29
CA ARG A 70 -4.32 6.31 -6.30
C ARG A 70 -2.93 5.91 -6.80
N ILE A 71 -2.80 5.64 -8.10
CA ILE A 71 -1.50 5.34 -8.72
C ILE A 71 -0.62 6.58 -8.65
N VAL A 72 -1.15 7.73 -9.06
CA VAL A 72 -0.42 9.01 -9.03
C VAL A 72 0.00 9.37 -7.61
N ALA A 73 -0.86 9.16 -6.62
CA ALA A 73 -0.57 9.46 -5.22
C ALA A 73 0.59 8.62 -4.64
N ALA A 74 0.85 7.42 -5.16
CA ALA A 74 1.94 6.56 -4.73
C ALA A 74 3.30 6.92 -5.38
N LEU A 75 3.30 7.65 -6.51
CA LEU A 75 4.52 7.94 -7.28
C LEU A 75 5.62 8.63 -6.46
N PRO A 76 5.35 9.65 -5.63
CA PRO A 76 6.42 10.33 -4.88
C PRO A 76 7.23 9.38 -3.99
N THR A 77 6.60 8.46 -3.28
CA THR A 77 7.28 7.46 -2.45
C THR A 77 8.09 6.50 -3.31
N ILE A 78 7.53 5.99 -4.40
CA ILE A 78 8.20 5.06 -5.31
C ILE A 78 9.43 5.75 -5.94
N GLN A 79 9.27 6.96 -6.46
CA GLN A 79 10.35 7.75 -7.09
C GLN A 79 11.47 8.09 -6.10
N LYS A 80 11.13 8.39 -4.84
CA LYS A 80 12.12 8.61 -3.78
C LYS A 80 13.01 7.39 -3.58
N LEU A 81 12.41 6.21 -3.48
CA LEU A 81 13.14 4.96 -3.28
C LEU A 81 14.00 4.60 -4.50
N ILE A 82 13.45 4.72 -5.71
CA ILE A 82 14.18 4.54 -6.97
C ILE A 82 15.40 5.48 -7.02
N GLY A 83 15.20 6.76 -6.74
CA GLY A 83 16.25 7.79 -6.77
C GLY A 83 17.36 7.58 -5.73
N LYS A 84 17.12 6.72 -4.75
CA LYS A 84 18.12 6.28 -3.75
C LYS A 84 18.73 4.91 -4.05
N GLY A 85 18.49 4.35 -5.22
CA GLY A 85 19.03 3.06 -5.65
C GLY A 85 18.39 1.84 -4.97
N ALA A 86 17.24 1.99 -4.32
CA ALA A 86 16.52 0.87 -3.74
C ALA A 86 15.94 -0.04 -4.82
N LYS A 87 15.86 -1.35 -4.53
CA LYS A 87 15.11 -2.34 -5.29
C LYS A 87 13.69 -2.34 -4.75
N VAL A 88 12.74 -1.79 -5.51
CA VAL A 88 11.39 -1.47 -5.03
C VAL A 88 10.43 -2.61 -5.35
N ILE A 89 9.86 -3.24 -4.32
CA ILE A 89 8.88 -4.31 -4.45
C ILE A 89 7.53 -3.75 -4.00
N LEU A 90 6.60 -3.63 -4.94
CA LEU A 90 5.27 -3.08 -4.68
C LEU A 90 4.28 -4.22 -4.40
N CYS A 91 3.42 -4.04 -3.42
CA CYS A 91 2.28 -4.90 -3.17
C CYS A 91 1.02 -4.07 -2.90
N SER A 92 -0.12 -4.58 -3.32
CA SER A 92 -1.42 -3.95 -3.12
C SER A 92 -2.54 -4.97 -3.22
N HIS A 93 -3.71 -4.59 -2.71
CA HIS A 93 -4.96 -5.28 -3.03
C HIS A 93 -5.71 -4.58 -4.16
N LEU A 94 -6.58 -5.32 -4.83
CA LEU A 94 -7.54 -4.82 -5.80
C LEU A 94 -8.87 -5.58 -5.63
N GLY A 95 -9.99 -4.85 -5.59
CA GLY A 95 -11.31 -5.44 -5.45
C GLY A 95 -11.53 -6.16 -4.12
N LYS A 96 -12.46 -7.12 -4.10
CA LYS A 96 -12.83 -7.90 -2.90
C LYS A 96 -12.42 -9.36 -2.95
N VAL A 97 -12.14 -9.89 -4.12
CA VAL A 97 -11.73 -11.30 -4.37
C VAL A 97 -12.63 -12.30 -3.62
N LYS A 98 -13.92 -12.27 -3.91
CA LYS A 98 -14.91 -13.10 -3.17
C LYS A 98 -14.82 -14.58 -3.53
N ASN A 99 -14.51 -14.89 -4.80
CA ASN A 99 -14.56 -16.22 -5.38
C ASN A 99 -13.19 -16.80 -5.73
N GLY A 100 -12.15 -16.32 -5.03
CA GLY A 100 -10.77 -16.69 -5.31
C GLY A 100 -10.11 -15.88 -6.43
N PRO A 101 -8.83 -16.17 -6.71
CA PRO A 101 -8.05 -15.47 -7.72
C PRO A 101 -8.70 -15.49 -9.10
N ASN A 102 -8.70 -14.35 -9.78
CA ASN A 102 -9.25 -14.21 -11.13
C ASN A 102 -8.61 -13.02 -11.88
N GLU A 103 -8.61 -13.08 -13.21
CA GLU A 103 -8.01 -12.04 -14.06
C GLU A 103 -8.66 -10.67 -13.92
N GLY A 104 -9.96 -10.59 -13.61
CA GLY A 104 -10.68 -9.33 -13.43
C GLY A 104 -10.22 -8.51 -12.22
N GLU A 105 -9.54 -9.15 -11.28
CA GLU A 105 -8.96 -8.52 -10.10
C GLU A 105 -7.42 -8.60 -10.08
N SER A 106 -6.80 -8.87 -11.25
CA SER A 106 -5.34 -8.83 -11.45
C SER A 106 -4.80 -7.41 -11.44
N LEU A 107 -3.61 -7.21 -10.88
CA LEU A 107 -2.88 -5.95 -10.91
C LEU A 107 -2.11 -5.69 -12.21
N ALA A 108 -2.22 -6.55 -13.23
CA ALA A 108 -1.56 -6.36 -14.52
C ALA A 108 -1.82 -4.99 -15.17
N PRO A 109 -3.07 -4.46 -15.21
CA PRO A 109 -3.33 -3.11 -15.73
C PRO A 109 -2.62 -2.01 -14.94
N VAL A 110 -2.48 -2.19 -13.62
CA VAL A 110 -1.75 -1.26 -12.74
C VAL A 110 -0.27 -1.25 -13.05
N ALA A 111 0.35 -2.42 -13.23
CA ALA A 111 1.77 -2.54 -13.60
C ALA A 111 2.07 -1.79 -14.90
N LYS A 112 1.25 -1.97 -15.93
CA LYS A 112 1.37 -1.26 -17.20
C LYS A 112 1.30 0.26 -16.99
N ARG A 113 0.31 0.73 -16.23
CA ARG A 113 0.12 2.15 -15.98
C ARG A 113 1.25 2.76 -15.15
N LEU A 114 1.78 2.02 -14.16
CA LEU A 114 2.95 2.44 -13.41
C LEU A 114 4.18 2.59 -14.29
N SER A 115 4.45 1.63 -15.20
CA SER A 115 5.56 1.73 -16.15
C SER A 115 5.47 3.00 -16.99
N GLU A 116 4.28 3.33 -17.50
CA GLU A 116 4.04 4.56 -18.26
C GLU A 116 4.31 5.82 -17.42
N LYS A 117 3.84 5.85 -16.18
CA LYS A 117 4.00 7.01 -15.28
C LYS A 117 5.42 7.19 -14.77
N LEU A 118 6.13 6.10 -14.53
CA LEU A 118 7.52 6.14 -14.06
C LEU A 118 8.53 6.32 -15.19
N GLY A 119 8.11 6.11 -16.45
CA GLY A 119 9.01 6.14 -17.61
C GLY A 119 10.07 5.03 -17.56
N LYS A 120 9.79 3.94 -16.88
CA LYS A 120 10.66 2.76 -16.76
C LYS A 120 9.85 1.48 -16.59
N ASP A 121 10.47 0.35 -16.87
CA ASP A 121 9.81 -0.93 -16.74
C ASP A 121 9.45 -1.26 -15.29
N VAL A 122 8.22 -1.71 -15.09
CA VAL A 122 7.74 -2.35 -13.87
C VAL A 122 7.51 -3.82 -14.17
N VAL A 123 8.29 -4.69 -13.57
CA VAL A 123 8.14 -6.13 -13.73
C VAL A 123 6.91 -6.59 -12.95
N PHE A 124 5.92 -7.09 -13.65
CA PHE A 124 4.71 -7.65 -13.02
C PHE A 124 4.87 -9.15 -12.78
N VAL A 125 4.72 -9.57 -11.53
CA VAL A 125 4.74 -10.98 -11.15
C VAL A 125 3.32 -11.52 -11.14
N SER A 126 2.95 -12.26 -12.18
CA SER A 126 1.61 -12.82 -12.38
C SER A 126 1.41 -14.16 -11.64
N ASP A 127 1.94 -14.27 -10.41
CA ASP A 127 1.81 -15.47 -9.58
C ASP A 127 0.62 -15.34 -8.62
N TYR A 128 -0.34 -16.22 -8.73
CA TYR A 128 -1.54 -16.22 -7.86
C TYR A 128 -1.23 -16.55 -6.40
N ASN A 129 -0.07 -17.15 -6.12
CA ASN A 129 0.46 -17.30 -4.76
C ASN A 129 1.05 -16.00 -4.19
N VAL A 130 1.18 -14.97 -5.02
CA VAL A 130 1.70 -13.64 -4.69
C VAL A 130 3.19 -13.64 -4.31
N THR A 131 3.61 -14.54 -3.44
CA THR A 131 4.95 -14.69 -2.88
C THR A 131 5.61 -16.02 -3.26
N GLY A 132 5.12 -16.66 -4.30
CA GLY A 132 5.66 -17.94 -4.78
C GLY A 132 7.04 -17.84 -5.45
N GLU A 133 7.46 -18.92 -6.09
CA GLU A 133 8.78 -19.04 -6.75
C GLU A 133 9.01 -17.94 -7.80
N ALA A 134 7.96 -17.57 -8.56
CA ALA A 134 8.07 -16.51 -9.55
C ALA A 134 8.38 -15.14 -8.93
N ALA A 135 7.80 -14.84 -7.75
CA ALA A 135 8.09 -13.62 -7.00
C ALA A 135 9.55 -13.61 -6.51
N THR A 136 9.99 -14.71 -5.93
CA THR A 136 11.37 -14.85 -5.44
C THR A 136 12.38 -14.63 -6.57
N LYS A 137 12.20 -15.32 -7.71
CA LYS A 137 13.07 -15.16 -8.89
C LYS A 137 13.09 -13.74 -9.43
N ALA A 138 11.92 -13.09 -9.53
CA ALA A 138 11.83 -11.72 -10.01
C ALA A 138 12.56 -10.74 -9.07
N VAL A 139 12.42 -10.93 -7.77
CA VAL A 139 13.07 -10.08 -6.76
C VAL A 139 14.59 -10.32 -6.72
N GLU A 140 15.05 -11.53 -6.86
CA GLU A 140 16.49 -11.87 -6.93
C GLU A 140 17.16 -11.28 -8.18
N ALA A 141 16.43 -11.15 -9.28
CA ALA A 141 16.93 -10.60 -10.54
C ALA A 141 16.98 -9.06 -10.59
N MET A 142 16.46 -8.36 -9.55
CA MET A 142 16.40 -6.89 -9.53
C MET A 142 17.79 -6.27 -9.46
N GLY A 143 18.01 -5.23 -10.29
CA GLY A 143 19.07 -4.25 -10.15
C GLY A 143 18.66 -3.05 -9.31
N ASP A 144 19.61 -2.16 -9.03
CA ASP A 144 19.36 -0.94 -8.26
C ASP A 144 18.38 -0.01 -8.99
N GLY A 145 17.38 0.46 -8.28
CA GLY A 145 16.32 1.29 -8.84
C GLY A 145 15.25 0.52 -9.64
N ASP A 146 15.34 -0.80 -9.75
CA ASP A 146 14.30 -1.59 -10.40
C ASP A 146 13.02 -1.65 -9.58
N VAL A 147 11.91 -1.91 -10.27
CA VAL A 147 10.57 -1.99 -9.68
C VAL A 147 9.89 -3.30 -10.08
N VAL A 148 9.44 -4.03 -9.08
CA VAL A 148 8.60 -5.22 -9.23
C VAL A 148 7.24 -4.94 -8.60
N LEU A 149 6.15 -5.33 -9.26
CA LEU A 149 4.80 -5.33 -8.68
C LEU A 149 4.34 -6.78 -8.52
N LEU A 150 4.04 -7.16 -7.29
CA LEU A 150 3.45 -8.46 -6.97
C LEU A 150 1.98 -8.50 -7.39
N GLN A 151 1.42 -9.70 -7.52
CA GLN A 151 0.00 -9.90 -7.77
C GLN A 151 -0.85 -9.48 -6.55
N ASN A 152 -2.14 -9.34 -6.76
CA ASN A 152 -3.13 -8.92 -5.78
C ASN A 152 -3.02 -9.71 -4.47
N THR A 153 -2.68 -9.04 -3.37
CA THR A 153 -2.48 -9.68 -2.05
C THR A 153 -3.71 -10.44 -1.57
N ARG A 154 -4.91 -10.02 -1.99
CA ARG A 154 -6.16 -10.71 -1.65
C ARG A 154 -6.36 -12.06 -2.34
N PHE A 155 -5.51 -12.41 -3.31
CA PHE A 155 -5.49 -13.77 -3.87
C PHE A 155 -5.11 -14.81 -2.81
N ARG A 156 -4.41 -14.40 -1.74
CA ARG A 156 -4.16 -15.24 -0.56
C ARG A 156 -5.36 -15.34 0.40
N GLY A 157 -6.49 -14.71 0.07
CA GLY A 157 -7.75 -14.87 0.79
C GLY A 157 -7.67 -14.54 2.28
N LYS A 158 -7.92 -15.54 3.15
CA LYS A 158 -7.91 -15.35 4.60
C LYS A 158 -6.50 -15.10 5.16
N GLU A 159 -5.45 -15.57 4.53
CA GLU A 159 -4.06 -15.32 4.95
C GLU A 159 -3.78 -13.81 4.92
N GLU A 160 -4.20 -13.11 3.86
CA GLU A 160 -4.10 -11.65 3.81
C GLU A 160 -5.07 -10.99 4.80
N THR A 161 -6.37 -11.32 4.74
CA THR A 161 -7.41 -10.54 5.43
C THR A 161 -7.53 -10.83 6.92
N LYS A 162 -6.92 -11.90 7.41
CA LYS A 162 -6.88 -12.31 8.82
C LYS A 162 -5.48 -12.25 9.42
N ASN A 163 -4.57 -11.52 8.77
CA ASN A 163 -3.21 -11.32 9.25
C ASN A 163 -2.45 -12.65 9.46
N GLY A 164 -2.53 -13.54 8.45
CA GLY A 164 -1.90 -14.85 8.49
C GLY A 164 -0.39 -14.75 8.66
N GLU A 165 0.16 -15.52 9.57
CA GLU A 165 1.57 -15.46 9.95
C GLU A 165 2.48 -15.90 8.80
N GLU A 166 2.12 -17.00 8.12
CA GLU A 166 2.89 -17.55 7.02
C GLU A 166 3.03 -16.54 5.87
N PHE A 167 1.92 -16.00 5.37
CA PHE A 167 1.95 -14.99 4.31
C PHE A 167 2.66 -13.70 4.73
N SER A 168 2.51 -13.28 5.98
CA SER A 168 3.23 -12.13 6.53
C SER A 168 4.74 -12.33 6.50
N LYS A 169 5.19 -13.54 6.86
CA LYS A 169 6.60 -13.92 6.82
C LYS A 169 7.12 -14.00 5.38
N GLU A 170 6.39 -14.64 4.48
CA GLU A 170 6.75 -14.73 3.06
C GLU A 170 6.93 -13.34 2.42
N LEU A 171 6.03 -12.40 2.70
CA LEU A 171 6.17 -11.01 2.24
C LEU A 171 7.44 -10.35 2.81
N ALA A 172 7.69 -10.53 4.10
CA ALA A 172 8.87 -9.97 4.76
C ALA A 172 10.18 -10.58 4.23
N ASP A 173 10.18 -11.85 3.84
CA ASP A 173 11.37 -12.54 3.33
C ASP A 173 11.84 -11.97 1.97
N LEU A 174 10.95 -11.31 1.23
CA LEU A 174 11.30 -10.67 -0.05
C LEU A 174 12.12 -9.38 0.11
N ALA A 175 12.12 -8.73 1.28
CA ALA A 175 12.72 -7.40 1.43
C ALA A 175 13.47 -7.22 2.75
N GLU A 176 14.37 -6.24 2.83
CA GLU A 176 15.06 -5.84 4.06
C GLU A 176 14.26 -4.81 4.86
N ASP A 177 13.66 -3.82 4.19
CA ASP A 177 12.87 -2.76 4.82
C ASP A 177 11.43 -2.75 4.28
N TYR A 178 10.52 -2.12 5.03
CA TYR A 178 9.12 -2.02 4.67
C TYR A 178 8.60 -0.58 4.74
N VAL A 179 7.80 -0.19 3.76
CA VAL A 179 7.11 1.11 3.73
C VAL A 179 5.60 0.89 3.57
N CYS A 180 4.81 1.45 4.48
CA CYS A 180 3.36 1.52 4.34
C CYS A 180 2.97 2.87 3.72
N ASP A 181 2.39 2.83 2.53
CA ASP A 181 1.90 4.03 1.82
C ASP A 181 0.44 3.88 1.39
N ALA A 182 -0.37 3.24 2.24
CA ALA A 182 -1.75 2.86 1.98
C ALA A 182 -2.68 3.26 3.13
N PHE A 183 -2.97 4.56 3.29
CA PHE A 183 -3.79 5.08 4.37
C PHE A 183 -5.17 4.41 4.43
N GLY A 184 -5.85 4.26 3.30
CA GLY A 184 -7.18 3.63 3.21
C GLY A 184 -7.25 2.18 3.71
N SER A 185 -6.11 1.50 3.85
CA SER A 185 -5.99 0.12 4.33
C SER A 185 -5.34 0.01 5.71
N SER A 186 -4.73 1.07 6.22
CA SER A 186 -3.90 1.08 7.43
C SER A 186 -4.67 0.74 8.72
N HIS A 187 -6.00 0.91 8.71
CA HIS A 187 -6.87 0.57 9.84
C HIS A 187 -7.21 -0.93 9.92
N ARG A 188 -6.74 -1.74 8.98
CA ARG A 188 -7.02 -3.19 8.92
C ARG A 188 -5.78 -3.98 9.30
N ALA A 189 -5.93 -4.92 10.23
CA ALA A 189 -4.89 -5.89 10.55
C ALA A 189 -4.80 -6.94 9.42
N HIS A 190 -4.17 -6.57 8.31
CA HIS A 190 -3.88 -7.46 7.19
C HIS A 190 -2.42 -7.91 7.21
N ALA A 191 -2.12 -9.08 6.63
CA ALA A 191 -0.75 -9.59 6.55
C ALA A 191 0.20 -8.59 5.89
N SER A 192 -0.21 -7.99 4.77
CA SER A 192 0.60 -7.00 4.03
C SER A 192 0.68 -5.61 4.70
N VAL A 193 -0.08 -5.35 5.77
CA VAL A 193 -0.12 -4.05 6.48
C VAL A 193 0.50 -4.16 7.86
N GLU A 194 0.05 -5.13 8.66
CA GLU A 194 0.48 -5.30 10.06
C GLU A 194 1.44 -6.47 10.24
N GLY A 195 1.06 -7.67 9.79
CA GLY A 195 1.83 -8.89 10.05
C GLY A 195 3.26 -8.82 9.54
N VAL A 196 3.43 -8.32 8.32
CA VAL A 196 4.75 -8.16 7.68
C VAL A 196 5.73 -7.33 8.52
N THR A 197 5.24 -6.31 9.25
CA THR A 197 6.10 -5.40 10.04
C THR A 197 6.81 -6.12 11.17
N LYS A 198 6.19 -7.14 11.76
CA LYS A 198 6.78 -7.95 12.85
C LYS A 198 8.00 -8.71 12.35
N PHE A 199 7.92 -9.31 11.18
CA PHE A 199 9.01 -10.09 10.58
C PHE A 199 10.14 -9.20 10.05
N ILE A 200 9.81 -8.03 9.49
CA ILE A 200 10.82 -7.02 9.11
C ILE A 200 11.60 -6.57 10.36
N THR A 201 10.91 -6.23 11.44
CA THR A 201 11.57 -5.84 12.71
C THR A 201 12.41 -6.98 13.27
N ALA A 202 11.92 -8.22 13.27
CA ALA A 202 12.61 -9.37 13.83
C ALA A 202 13.96 -9.65 13.15
N LYS A 203 14.12 -9.30 11.89
CA LYS A 203 15.38 -9.45 11.13
C LYS A 203 16.23 -8.17 11.08
N GLY A 204 15.90 -7.16 11.91
CA GLY A 204 16.64 -5.91 12.02
C GLY A 204 16.32 -4.86 10.94
N GLY A 205 15.29 -5.08 10.13
CA GLY A 205 14.83 -4.12 9.13
C GLY A 205 14.03 -2.97 9.74
N THR A 206 13.79 -1.95 8.94
CA THR A 206 13.04 -0.75 9.33
C THR A 206 11.65 -0.75 8.70
N ASN A 207 10.64 -0.42 9.53
CA ASN A 207 9.29 -0.10 9.07
C ASN A 207 9.12 1.41 9.04
N ALA A 208 8.63 1.95 7.93
CA ALA A 208 8.40 3.37 7.72
C ALA A 208 7.05 3.64 7.05
N VAL A 209 6.63 4.89 7.03
CA VAL A 209 5.47 5.35 6.26
C VAL A 209 5.92 6.12 5.03
N GLY A 210 5.18 5.99 3.93
CA GLY A 210 5.42 6.75 2.72
C GLY A 210 4.82 8.15 2.79
N TYR A 211 5.06 8.95 1.76
CA TYR A 211 4.62 10.35 1.70
C TYR A 211 3.09 10.52 1.70
N LEU A 212 2.35 9.58 1.09
CA LEU A 212 0.89 9.62 1.11
C LEU A 212 0.37 9.43 2.54
N MET A 213 0.90 8.42 3.24
CA MET A 213 0.57 8.17 4.65
C MET A 213 0.95 9.35 5.54
N GLN A 214 2.16 9.91 5.36
CA GLN A 214 2.64 11.07 6.14
C GLN A 214 1.70 12.26 5.98
N LYS A 215 1.31 12.58 4.76
CA LYS A 215 0.39 13.69 4.45
C LYS A 215 -0.96 13.55 5.15
N GLU A 216 -1.50 12.35 5.19
CA GLU A 216 -2.77 12.07 5.88
C GLU A 216 -2.62 12.14 7.41
N ILE A 217 -1.50 11.66 7.94
CA ILE A 217 -1.17 11.75 9.38
C ILE A 217 -1.03 13.22 9.80
N ASP A 218 -0.29 14.02 9.03
CA ASP A 218 -0.09 15.44 9.30
C ASP A 218 -1.40 16.24 9.23
N PHE A 219 -2.24 15.93 8.25
CA PHE A 219 -3.57 16.53 8.12
C PHE A 219 -4.45 16.25 9.35
N LEU A 220 -4.47 14.99 9.82
CA LEU A 220 -5.23 14.61 11.01
C LEU A 220 -4.63 15.21 12.29
N GLY A 221 -3.30 15.27 12.38
CA GLY A 221 -2.59 15.86 13.52
C GLY A 221 -2.85 17.37 13.70
N ASN A 222 -3.03 18.08 12.60
CA ASN A 222 -3.34 19.51 12.62
C ASN A 222 -4.85 19.81 12.79
N ALA A 223 -5.70 18.80 12.70
CA ALA A 223 -7.16 18.94 12.86
C ALA A 223 -7.66 18.67 14.29
N VAL A 224 -6.78 18.31 15.22
CA VAL A 224 -7.02 18.07 16.65
C VAL A 224 -6.34 19.14 17.48
#